data_0d2dd9fdc470e5066d6b7a76a41e92cf
#
_entry.id   0d2dd9fdc470e5066d6b7a76a41e92cf
#
_cell.length_a   1.000
_cell.length_b   1.000
_cell.length_c   1.000
_cell.angle_alpha   90.00
_cell.angle_beta   90.00
_cell.angle_gamma   90.00
#
_symmetry.space_group_name_H-M   'P 1'
#
loop_
_entity.id
_entity.type
_entity.pdbx_description
1 polymer ?
#
loop_
_entity_poly.entity_id
_entity_poly.type
_entity_poly.pdbx_seq_one_letter_code
_entity_poly.pdbx_strand_id
1 'polypeptide(L)' 'MILEISDQEFQEMQMATMDADKDEALRLIKVFIKRLEQQKQQGMRLHL' A
#
# COMPACT_ATOMS: atom_id res chain seq x y z
N MET A 1 -11.45 -6.91 -0.77
CA MET A 1 -10.00 -7.10 -0.60
C MET A 1 -9.53 -6.46 0.69
N ILE A 2 -8.48 -6.98 1.26
CA ILE A 2 -7.99 -6.50 2.54
C ILE A 2 -6.55 -6.09 2.40
N LEU A 3 -6.21 -4.91 2.89
CA LEU A 3 -4.83 -4.45 2.90
C LEU A 3 -4.26 -4.67 4.29
N GLU A 4 -3.29 -5.58 4.39
CA GLU A 4 -2.61 -5.83 5.65
C GLU A 4 -1.37 -4.97 5.72
N ILE A 5 -1.20 -4.29 6.84
CA ILE A 5 -0.11 -3.35 7.03
C ILE A 5 0.61 -3.71 8.30
N SER A 6 1.94 -3.79 8.24
CA SER A 6 2.73 -4.08 9.43
C SER A 6 2.82 -2.86 10.33
N ASP A 7 3.22 -3.08 11.57
CA ASP A 7 3.41 -1.98 12.51
C ASP A 7 4.45 -0.98 11.99
N GLN A 8 5.51 -1.49 11.38
CA GLN A 8 6.53 -0.61 10.82
C GLN A 8 5.96 0.25 9.70
N GLU A 9 5.17 -0.35 8.83
CA GLU A 9 4.56 0.38 7.74
C GLU A 9 3.58 1.43 8.26
N PHE A 10 2.86 1.10 9.31
CA PHE A 10 1.96 2.05 9.93
C PHE A 10 2.73 3.25 10.46
N GLN A 11 3.86 3.00 11.12
CA GLN A 11 4.70 4.08 11.61
C GLN A 11 5.24 4.94 10.48
N GLU A 12 5.65 4.31 9.39
CA GLU A 12 6.14 5.06 8.22
C GLU A 12 5.06 5.96 7.65
N MET A 13 3.83 5.48 7.62
CA MET A 13 2.71 6.28 7.16
C MET A 13 2.50 7.50 8.06
N GLN A 14 2.56 7.27 9.38
CA GLN A 14 2.40 8.37 10.32
C GLN A 14 3.51 9.40 10.16
N MET A 15 4.75 8.94 9.99
CA MET A 15 5.87 9.84 9.80
C MET A 15 5.73 10.65 8.52
N ALA A 16 5.29 9.99 7.45
CA ALA A 16 5.11 10.68 6.18
C ALA A 16 4.08 11.79 6.29
N THR A 17 3.01 11.55 7.04
CA THR A 17 1.98 12.58 7.18
C THR A 17 2.47 13.72 8.09
N MET A 18 3.19 13.39 9.15
CA MET A 18 3.69 14.40 10.07
C MET A 18 4.72 15.31 9.40
N ASP A 19 5.56 14.72 8.54
CA ASP A 19 6.61 15.48 7.87
C ASP A 19 6.12 16.08 6.55
N ALA A 20 4.91 15.80 6.16
CA ALA A 20 4.35 16.20 4.86
C ALA A 20 5.27 15.75 3.73
N ASP A 21 5.79 14.54 3.84
CA ASP A 21 6.74 14.00 2.88
C ASP A 21 5.96 13.34 1.76
N LYS A 22 5.74 14.08 0.69
CA LYS A 22 4.93 13.61 -0.43
C LYS A 22 5.57 12.44 -1.14
N ASP A 23 6.88 12.45 -1.28
CA ASP A 23 7.57 11.38 -1.99
C ASP A 23 7.43 10.07 -1.23
N GLU A 24 7.61 10.12 0.07
CA GLU A 24 7.47 8.92 0.89
C GLU A 24 6.03 8.43 0.88
N ALA A 25 5.08 9.34 0.97
CA ALA A 25 3.67 8.98 0.94
C ALA A 25 3.32 8.29 -0.38
N LEU A 26 3.81 8.83 -1.50
CA LEU A 26 3.54 8.22 -2.80
C LEU A 26 4.19 6.83 -2.89
N ARG A 27 5.38 6.67 -2.35
CA ARG A 27 6.05 5.38 -2.37
C ARG A 27 5.24 4.34 -1.61
N LEU A 28 4.73 4.72 -0.45
CA LEU A 28 3.90 3.80 0.35
C LEU A 28 2.61 3.44 -0.37
N ILE A 29 1.98 4.42 -1.00
CA ILE A 29 0.76 4.18 -1.75
C ILE A 29 1.01 3.19 -2.89
N LYS A 30 2.11 3.36 -3.60
CA LYS A 30 2.44 2.45 -4.70
C LYS A 30 2.65 1.03 -4.21
N VAL A 31 3.31 0.88 -3.07
CA VAL A 31 3.52 -0.44 -2.48
C VAL A 31 2.19 -1.09 -2.13
N PHE A 32 1.30 -0.33 -1.51
CA PHE A 32 0.00 -0.86 -1.09
C PHE A 32 -0.87 -1.19 -2.29
N ILE A 33 -0.82 -0.40 -3.34
CA ILE A 33 -1.56 -0.69 -4.56
C ILE A 33 -1.09 -2.02 -5.16
N LYS A 34 0.22 -2.22 -5.22
CA LYS A 34 0.73 -3.48 -5.75
C LYS A 34 0.26 -4.66 -4.91
N ARG A 35 0.25 -4.49 -3.60
CA ARG A 35 -0.18 -5.55 -2.69
C ARG A 35 -1.63 -5.94 -2.94
N LEU A 36 -2.47 -4.93 -3.15
CA LEU A 36 -3.88 -5.17 -3.44
C LEU A 36 -4.07 -5.77 -4.81
N GLU A 37 -3.30 -5.33 -5.79
CA GLU A 37 -3.40 -5.88 -7.13
C GLU A 37 -3.04 -7.35 -7.16
N GLN A 38 -2.07 -7.76 -6.37
CA GLN A 38 -1.71 -9.16 -6.30
C GLN A 38 -2.85 -10.00 -5.74
N GLN A 39 -3.59 -9.47 -4.78
CA GLN A 39 -4.76 -10.16 -4.26
C GLN A 39 -5.80 -10.34 -5.34
N LYS A 40 -6.04 -9.29 -6.13
CA LYS A 40 -7.02 -9.38 -7.19
C LYS A 40 -6.63 -10.41 -8.23
N GLN A 41 -5.36 -10.44 -8.59
CA GLN A 41 -4.90 -11.40 -9.59
C GLN A 41 -5.05 -12.83 -9.10
N GLN A 42 -4.80 -13.05 -7.83
CA GLN A 42 -4.97 -14.39 -7.29
C GLN A 42 -6.45 -14.77 -7.24
N GLY A 43 -7.27 -13.81 -6.94
CA GLY A 43 -8.69 -14.09 -6.78
C GLY A 43 -9.43 -14.17 -8.06
N MET A 44 -8.98 -13.44 -9.12
CA MET A 44 -9.69 -13.43 -10.26
C MET A 44 -9.05 -13.62 -11.41
N ARG A 45 -8.45 -13.75 -11.77
CA ARG A 45 -7.86 -13.98 -12.91
C ARG A 45 -8.66 -13.76 -14.02
N LEU A 46 -9.14 -13.19 -14.42
CA LEU A 46 -9.98 -12.93 -15.32
C LEU A 46 -9.83 -12.15 -16.25
N HIS A 47 -9.78 -11.81 -16.34
CA HIS A 47 -9.64 -11.24 -16.94
C HIS A 47 -9.90 -10.81 -17.68
N LEU A 48 -10.11 -10.58 -17.69
CA LEU A 48 -10.29 -10.20 -18.28
C LEU A 48 -10.25 -10.01 -18.88
#